data_f7f662e64b74b40865ebfa943e406c4a
#
_entry.id   f7f662e64b74b40865ebfa943e406c4a
#
_cell.length_a   1.000
_cell.length_b   1.000
_cell.length_c   1.000
_cell.angle_alpha   90.00
_cell.angle_beta   90.00
_cell.angle_gamma   90.00
#
_symmetry.space_group_name_H-M   'P 1'
#
loop_
_entity.id
_entity.type
_entity.pdbx_description
1 polymer ?
#
loop_
_entity_poly.entity_id
_entity_poly.type
_entity_poly.pdbx_seq_one_letter_code
_entity_poly.pdbx_strand_id
1 'polypeptide(L)'
;HGKSYGSVSLAQIRSQVYGRVRAPGSHMVPRPDAYRPLWTRPDGTIDTDQYIAFYDEYIDKATVGDVAGFVLEPIQGWGGSVMPPDDFFPKLRAYCDEKGILLMADEVLTSWGRTGKWLCMEHWDTLPDVVTLGKGFGNGFPVTCVAVREQYKESFEKISASSSYGGNPMACAAALASTEVIEEENLLEYAQELETHCLGILRGMKERHAIVGDVRCKGALMGIELVKDPQTKEPFTAAGEFVYKHAFRNGLAWIPAGHI
;
A
#
# COMPACT_ATOMS: atom_id res chain seq x y z
N HIS A 1 7.00 4.07 -0.83
CA HIS A 1 8.43 3.90 -1.15
C HIS A 1 8.85 4.86 -2.27
N GLY A 2 10.13 4.96 -2.60
CA GLY A 2 10.66 5.84 -3.65
C GLY A 2 12.12 5.54 -3.95
N LYS A 3 12.82 6.47 -4.62
CA LYS A 3 14.22 6.29 -5.04
C LYS A 3 15.20 7.25 -4.36
N SER A 4 14.71 8.27 -3.65
CA SER A 4 15.55 9.14 -2.83
C SER A 4 16.01 8.42 -1.54
N TYR A 5 17.09 8.89 -0.93
CA TYR A 5 17.62 8.32 0.31
C TYR A 5 16.56 8.29 1.43
N GLY A 6 15.80 9.37 1.61
CA GLY A 6 14.74 9.43 2.60
C GLY A 6 13.63 8.41 2.36
N SER A 7 13.09 8.36 1.13
CA SER A 7 11.99 7.44 0.81
C SER A 7 12.43 5.96 0.81
N VAL A 8 13.65 5.65 0.37
CA VAL A 8 14.20 4.28 0.44
C VAL A 8 14.40 3.84 1.90
N SER A 9 14.71 4.77 2.80
CA SER A 9 14.84 4.48 4.23
C SER A 9 13.54 4.05 4.89
N LEU A 10 12.39 4.45 4.33
CA LEU A 10 11.04 4.06 4.76
C LEU A 10 10.51 2.81 4.03
N ALA A 11 11.35 2.12 3.24
CA ALA A 11 10.92 0.96 2.46
C ALA A 11 11.64 -0.32 2.88
N GLN A 12 10.98 -1.47 2.71
CA GLN A 12 11.55 -2.80 2.90
C GLN A 12 11.75 -3.60 1.60
N ILE A 13 11.74 -2.95 0.45
CA ILE A 13 12.00 -3.62 -0.82
C ILE A 13 13.48 -4.04 -0.84
N ARG A 14 13.72 -5.34 -0.71
CA ARG A 14 15.05 -5.93 -0.51
C ARG A 14 16.06 -5.46 -1.56
N SER A 15 15.67 -5.44 -2.83
CA SER A 15 16.53 -4.99 -3.92
C SER A 15 16.87 -3.49 -3.87
N GLN A 16 16.09 -2.68 -3.17
CA GLN A 16 16.34 -1.24 -3.03
C GLN A 16 17.16 -0.89 -1.79
N VAL A 17 17.07 -1.69 -0.74
CA VAL A 17 17.79 -1.44 0.53
C VAL A 17 19.08 -2.24 0.68
N TYR A 18 19.34 -3.17 -0.24
CA TYR A 18 20.54 -4.00 -0.19
C TYR A 18 21.83 -3.16 -0.22
N GLY A 19 22.68 -3.38 0.77
CA GLY A 19 23.97 -2.67 0.91
C GLY A 19 23.84 -1.18 1.25
N ARG A 20 22.65 -0.67 1.61
CA ARG A 20 22.43 0.74 1.97
C ARG A 20 22.18 0.90 3.46
N VAL A 21 22.73 1.97 4.02
CA VAL A 21 22.42 2.44 5.38
C VAL A 21 21.13 3.24 5.32
N ARG A 22 20.20 2.96 6.22
CA ARG A 22 18.94 3.73 6.36
C ARG A 22 19.22 5.05 7.08
N ALA A 23 18.34 6.03 6.84
CA ALA A 23 18.35 7.27 7.61
C ALA A 23 18.10 6.95 9.09
N PRO A 24 18.87 7.57 10.02
CA PRO A 24 18.62 7.42 11.45
C PRO A 24 17.16 7.74 11.81
N GLY A 25 16.59 7.01 12.78
CA GLY A 25 15.21 7.19 13.22
C GLY A 25 14.16 6.51 12.31
N SER A 26 14.59 5.79 11.26
CA SER A 26 13.67 4.98 10.45
C SER A 26 13.61 3.55 10.97
N HIS A 27 12.46 3.16 11.48
CA HIS A 27 12.21 1.83 12.05
C HIS A 27 11.22 1.05 11.17
N MET A 28 11.33 -0.27 11.17
CA MET A 28 10.45 -1.16 10.42
C MET A 28 9.77 -2.13 11.35
N VAL A 29 8.46 -2.26 11.18
CA VAL A 29 7.64 -3.21 11.93
C VAL A 29 6.96 -4.21 10.98
N PRO A 30 6.57 -5.40 11.46
CA PRO A 30 5.87 -6.38 10.66
C PRO A 30 4.55 -5.84 10.09
N ARG A 31 4.24 -6.23 8.85
CA ARG A 31 2.96 -5.92 8.22
C ARG A 31 1.88 -6.91 8.66
N PRO A 32 0.60 -6.50 8.75
CA PRO A 32 -0.51 -7.41 9.03
C PRO A 32 -0.93 -8.15 7.74
N ASP A 33 -0.21 -9.22 7.41
CA ASP A 33 -0.48 -10.05 6.24
C ASP A 33 -1.48 -11.15 6.61
N ALA A 34 -2.73 -11.03 6.18
CA ALA A 34 -3.78 -11.99 6.51
C ALA A 34 -3.54 -13.40 5.92
N TYR A 35 -2.78 -13.51 4.83
CA TYR A 35 -2.45 -14.81 4.24
C TYR A 35 -1.29 -15.52 4.97
N ARG A 36 -0.30 -14.75 5.47
CA ARG A 36 0.82 -15.25 6.28
C ARG A 36 0.97 -14.45 7.58
N PRO A 37 -0.01 -14.57 8.48
CA PRO A 37 0.03 -13.80 9.73
C PRO A 37 1.18 -14.27 10.63
N LEU A 38 1.78 -13.32 11.36
CA LEU A 38 2.75 -13.63 12.42
C LEU A 38 2.04 -14.08 13.70
N TRP A 39 0.87 -13.52 13.97
CA TRP A 39 0.04 -13.84 15.13
C TRP A 39 -1.37 -14.18 14.69
N THR A 40 -1.87 -15.27 15.24
CA THR A 40 -3.23 -15.78 14.98
C THR A 40 -4.00 -15.96 16.25
N ARG A 41 -5.30 -15.74 16.20
CA ARG A 41 -6.26 -16.12 17.24
C ARG A 41 -6.42 -17.65 17.27
N PRO A 42 -7.04 -18.20 18.33
CA PRO A 42 -7.30 -19.65 18.43
C PRO A 42 -8.10 -20.25 17.27
N ASP A 43 -8.90 -19.41 16.57
CA ASP A 43 -9.68 -19.82 15.39
C ASP A 43 -8.87 -19.79 14.08
N GLY A 44 -7.59 -19.44 14.15
CA GLY A 44 -6.67 -19.34 13.01
C GLY A 44 -6.74 -18.03 12.24
N THR A 45 -7.61 -17.10 12.61
CA THR A 45 -7.64 -15.75 12.02
C THR A 45 -6.47 -14.90 12.51
N ILE A 46 -6.10 -13.91 11.72
CA ILE A 46 -5.03 -12.95 12.09
C ILE A 46 -5.43 -12.17 13.35
N ASP A 47 -4.49 -12.02 14.27
CA ASP A 47 -4.68 -11.26 15.50
C ASP A 47 -4.14 -9.84 15.38
N THR A 48 -4.98 -8.90 14.95
CA THR A 48 -4.63 -7.50 14.79
C THR A 48 -4.26 -6.81 16.10
N ASP A 49 -4.83 -7.26 17.24
CA ASP A 49 -4.52 -6.68 18.54
C ASP A 49 -3.08 -6.98 18.95
N GLN A 50 -2.56 -8.17 18.60
CA GLN A 50 -1.15 -8.51 18.82
C GLN A 50 -0.20 -7.67 17.95
N TYR A 51 -0.60 -7.28 16.72
CA TYR A 51 0.20 -6.35 15.92
C TYR A 51 0.30 -4.97 16.58
N ILE A 52 -0.81 -4.41 17.07
CA ILE A 52 -0.80 -3.11 17.75
C ILE A 52 0.00 -3.18 19.06
N ALA A 53 -0.18 -4.22 19.85
CA ALA A 53 0.60 -4.43 21.08
C ALA A 53 2.10 -4.56 20.80
N PHE A 54 2.48 -5.26 19.72
CA PHE A 54 3.87 -5.37 19.30
C PHE A 54 4.44 -4.00 18.88
N TYR A 55 3.66 -3.16 18.18
CA TYR A 55 4.12 -1.82 17.80
C TYR A 55 4.38 -0.95 19.02
N ASP A 56 3.52 -1.02 20.02
CA ASP A 56 3.68 -0.30 21.27
C ASP A 56 4.96 -0.75 22.01
N GLU A 57 5.14 -2.05 22.18
CA GLU A 57 6.33 -2.63 22.80
C GLU A 57 7.62 -2.30 22.02
N TYR A 58 7.56 -2.32 20.68
CA TYR A 58 8.71 -1.99 19.84
C TYR A 58 9.10 -0.51 19.98
N ILE A 59 8.13 0.39 20.02
CA ILE A 59 8.39 1.83 20.23
C ILE A 59 9.06 2.05 21.57
N ASP A 60 8.54 1.44 22.65
CA ASP A 60 9.07 1.57 24.00
C ASP A 60 10.51 1.03 24.13
N LYS A 61 10.79 -0.15 23.55
CA LYS A 61 12.05 -0.86 23.77
C LYS A 61 13.10 -0.69 22.69
N ALA A 62 12.73 -0.32 21.48
CA ALA A 62 13.63 -0.30 20.32
C ALA A 62 13.80 1.08 19.69
N THR A 63 13.16 2.10 20.23
CA THR A 63 13.29 3.50 19.80
C THR A 63 13.55 4.42 20.98
N VAL A 64 13.68 5.70 20.73
CA VAL A 64 13.79 6.72 21.80
C VAL A 64 12.44 7.11 22.41
N GLY A 65 11.35 6.48 21.97
CA GLY A 65 9.97 6.76 22.42
C GLY A 65 9.32 7.96 21.75
N ASP A 66 10.08 8.86 21.12
CA ASP A 66 9.57 10.06 20.44
C ASP A 66 9.40 9.76 18.94
N VAL A 67 8.28 9.11 18.60
CA VAL A 67 7.95 8.68 17.23
C VAL A 67 7.03 9.70 16.57
N ALA A 68 7.50 10.32 15.49
CA ALA A 68 6.76 11.35 14.77
C ALA A 68 5.56 10.80 13.98
N GLY A 69 5.70 9.63 13.35
CA GLY A 69 4.65 9.11 12.49
C GLY A 69 4.80 7.64 12.12
N PHE A 70 3.67 7.05 11.77
CA PHE A 70 3.53 5.71 11.25
C PHE A 70 3.21 5.80 9.76
N VAL A 71 4.11 5.33 8.88
CA VAL A 71 3.98 5.43 7.42
C VAL A 71 3.70 4.05 6.84
N LEU A 72 2.64 3.90 6.05
CA LEU A 72 2.31 2.64 5.39
C LEU A 72 1.48 2.84 4.13
N GLU A 73 1.59 1.89 3.19
CA GLU A 73 0.64 1.78 2.08
C GLU A 73 -0.65 1.13 2.59
N PRO A 74 -1.86 1.66 2.29
CA PRO A 74 -3.13 1.00 2.66
C PRO A 74 -3.25 -0.41 2.12
N ILE A 75 -2.80 -0.63 0.88
CA ILE A 75 -2.57 -1.93 0.27
C ILE A 75 -1.14 -1.93 -0.25
N GLN A 76 -0.33 -2.88 0.20
CA GLN A 76 1.08 -2.92 -0.18
C GLN A 76 1.25 -3.46 -1.60
N GLY A 77 1.43 -2.55 -2.57
CA GLY A 77 1.52 -2.90 -3.98
C GLY A 77 2.69 -3.83 -4.29
N TRP A 78 3.92 -3.40 -4.04
CA TRP A 78 5.13 -4.21 -4.23
C TRP A 78 5.24 -5.39 -3.27
N GLY A 79 4.50 -5.39 -2.20
CA GLY A 79 4.34 -6.53 -1.29
C GLY A 79 3.53 -7.69 -1.89
N GLY A 80 2.91 -7.50 -3.06
CA GLY A 80 2.01 -8.46 -3.71
C GLY A 80 0.53 -8.13 -3.53
N SER A 81 0.18 -6.86 -3.54
CA SER A 81 -1.16 -6.34 -3.25
C SER A 81 -1.71 -6.85 -1.90
N VAL A 82 -0.85 -6.82 -0.88
CA VAL A 82 -1.21 -7.31 0.46
C VAL A 82 -2.15 -6.34 1.12
N MET A 83 -3.32 -6.86 1.49
CA MET A 83 -4.39 -6.13 2.18
C MET A 83 -4.36 -6.48 3.68
N PRO A 84 -4.42 -5.47 4.57
CA PRO A 84 -4.61 -5.74 5.97
C PRO A 84 -6.06 -6.19 6.26
N PRO A 85 -6.32 -6.81 7.43
CA PRO A 85 -7.68 -7.07 7.89
C PRO A 85 -8.50 -5.79 8.08
N ASP A 86 -9.82 -5.91 8.00
CA ASP A 86 -10.72 -4.75 8.06
C ASP A 86 -10.65 -3.98 9.38
N ASP A 87 -10.31 -4.63 10.48
CA ASP A 87 -10.19 -4.01 11.81
C ASP A 87 -8.82 -3.36 12.07
N PHE A 88 -7.85 -3.52 11.16
CA PHE A 88 -6.48 -3.04 11.39
C PHE A 88 -6.37 -1.51 11.40
N PHE A 89 -6.88 -0.84 10.35
CA PHE A 89 -6.73 0.62 10.26
C PHE A 89 -7.51 1.38 11.34
N PRO A 90 -8.76 1.01 11.68
CA PRO A 90 -9.44 1.63 12.82
C PRO A 90 -8.66 1.49 14.13
N LYS A 91 -8.07 0.33 14.40
CA LYS A 91 -7.24 0.09 15.59
C LYS A 91 -5.94 0.89 15.55
N LEU A 92 -5.25 0.89 14.39
CA LEU A 92 -4.03 1.68 14.23
C LEU A 92 -4.30 3.17 14.39
N ARG A 93 -5.43 3.68 13.88
CA ARG A 93 -5.83 5.08 14.06
C ARG A 93 -6.02 5.42 15.54
N ALA A 94 -6.79 4.58 16.26
CA ALA A 94 -7.02 4.77 17.69
C ALA A 94 -5.70 4.75 18.48
N TYR A 95 -4.80 3.84 18.15
CA TYR A 95 -3.47 3.76 18.75
C TYR A 95 -2.64 5.02 18.46
N CYS A 96 -2.61 5.48 17.21
CA CYS A 96 -1.89 6.69 16.83
C CYS A 96 -2.44 7.94 17.55
N ASP A 97 -3.76 8.04 17.69
CA ASP A 97 -4.41 9.14 18.41
C ASP A 97 -4.04 9.12 19.91
N GLU A 98 -4.05 7.95 20.54
CA GLU A 98 -3.67 7.78 21.95
C GLU A 98 -2.21 8.19 22.21
N LYS A 99 -1.31 7.82 21.30
CA LYS A 99 0.13 8.07 21.46
C LYS A 99 0.60 9.42 20.90
N GLY A 100 -0.25 10.18 20.23
CA GLY A 100 0.13 11.41 19.55
C GLY A 100 1.04 11.20 18.33
N ILE A 101 0.94 10.05 17.68
CA ILE A 101 1.71 9.65 16.50
C ILE A 101 0.91 9.97 15.24
N LEU A 102 1.51 10.59 14.23
CA LEU A 102 0.84 10.85 12.96
C LEU A 102 0.63 9.56 12.16
N LEU A 103 -0.59 9.32 11.69
CA LEU A 103 -0.87 8.26 10.72
C LEU A 103 -0.69 8.81 9.31
N MET A 104 0.27 8.27 8.57
CA MET A 104 0.63 8.71 7.23
C MET A 104 0.33 7.61 6.20
N ALA A 105 -0.57 7.86 5.26
CA ALA A 105 -0.91 6.91 4.21
C ALA A 105 -0.13 7.20 2.92
N ASP A 106 0.69 6.25 2.48
CA ASP A 106 1.28 6.26 1.14
C ASP A 106 0.26 5.74 0.14
N GLU A 107 -0.52 6.66 -0.40
CA GLU A 107 -1.58 6.40 -1.38
C GLU A 107 -1.09 6.57 -2.83
N VAL A 108 0.21 6.60 -3.05
CA VAL A 108 0.81 6.79 -4.38
C VAL A 108 0.37 5.72 -5.40
N LEU A 109 0.02 4.51 -4.95
CA LEU A 109 -0.51 3.45 -5.80
C LEU A 109 -2.02 3.28 -5.66
N THR A 110 -2.57 3.47 -4.47
CA THR A 110 -3.90 3.00 -4.08
C THR A 110 -5.01 4.00 -4.29
N SER A 111 -4.67 5.28 -4.45
CA SER A 111 -5.61 6.38 -4.66
C SER A 111 -6.03 6.60 -6.11
N TRP A 112 -6.76 7.66 -6.33
CA TRP A 112 -7.20 8.19 -7.62
C TRP A 112 -7.91 7.14 -8.46
N GLY A 113 -8.97 6.56 -7.88
CA GLY A 113 -9.82 5.57 -8.53
C GLY A 113 -9.27 4.14 -8.55
N ARG A 114 -7.98 3.91 -8.23
CA ARG A 114 -7.36 2.59 -8.33
C ARG A 114 -8.12 1.50 -7.56
N THR A 115 -8.61 1.81 -6.38
CA THR A 115 -9.35 0.88 -5.52
C THR A 115 -10.87 1.10 -5.51
N GLY A 116 -11.39 1.91 -6.44
CA GLY A 116 -12.81 2.25 -6.51
C GLY A 116 -13.24 3.34 -5.53
N LYS A 117 -12.29 4.06 -4.96
CA LYS A 117 -12.45 5.23 -4.10
C LYS A 117 -11.41 6.28 -4.48
N TRP A 118 -11.60 7.54 -4.04
CA TRP A 118 -10.60 8.59 -4.21
C TRP A 118 -9.34 8.26 -3.40
N LEU A 119 -9.52 7.91 -2.14
CA LEU A 119 -8.45 7.40 -1.26
C LEU A 119 -8.79 5.97 -0.82
N CYS A 120 -7.81 5.10 -0.82
CA CYS A 120 -8.00 3.71 -0.38
C CYS A 120 -8.38 3.62 1.10
N MET A 121 -7.90 4.54 1.94
CA MET A 121 -8.24 4.61 3.36
C MET A 121 -9.74 4.78 3.63
N GLU A 122 -10.52 5.27 2.66
CA GLU A 122 -11.98 5.36 2.75
C GLU A 122 -12.67 3.99 2.90
N HIS A 123 -12.02 2.89 2.46
CA HIS A 123 -12.57 1.55 2.63
C HIS A 123 -12.68 1.12 4.11
N TRP A 124 -11.90 1.75 4.98
CA TRP A 124 -11.89 1.47 6.42
C TRP A 124 -12.45 2.64 7.25
N ASP A 125 -13.07 3.63 6.60
CA ASP A 125 -13.56 4.86 7.27
C ASP A 125 -12.49 5.48 8.20
N THR A 126 -11.24 5.45 7.75
CA THR A 126 -10.08 5.88 8.56
C THR A 126 -9.40 7.05 7.87
N LEU A 127 -9.39 8.21 8.52
CA LEU A 127 -8.76 9.42 8.01
C LEU A 127 -7.32 9.51 8.50
N PRO A 128 -6.30 9.44 7.60
CA PRO A 128 -4.91 9.66 7.97
C PRO A 128 -4.63 11.15 8.22
N ASP A 129 -3.52 11.45 8.90
CA ASP A 129 -3.07 12.82 9.12
C ASP A 129 -2.33 13.38 7.92
N VAL A 130 -1.63 12.51 7.20
CA VAL A 130 -0.88 12.84 5.98
C VAL A 130 -1.18 11.80 4.90
N VAL A 131 -1.35 12.27 3.67
CA VAL A 131 -1.52 11.42 2.49
C VAL A 131 -0.48 11.82 1.44
N THR A 132 0.17 10.84 0.83
CA THR A 132 1.02 11.07 -0.34
C THR A 132 0.36 10.55 -1.60
N LEU A 133 0.34 11.34 -2.67
CA LEU A 133 -0.25 11.03 -3.96
C LEU A 133 0.80 11.05 -5.08
N GLY A 134 0.56 10.29 -6.13
CA GLY A 134 1.43 10.22 -7.30
C GLY A 134 0.87 9.26 -8.35
N LYS A 135 1.68 8.80 -9.28
CA LYS A 135 1.27 7.84 -10.34
C LYS A 135 -0.03 8.23 -11.05
N GLY A 136 -1.16 7.58 -10.72
CA GLY A 136 -2.48 7.87 -11.26
C GLY A 136 -2.93 9.32 -11.07
N PHE A 137 -2.44 10.00 -10.05
CA PHE A 137 -2.70 11.42 -9.83
C PHE A 137 -2.36 12.30 -11.03
N GLY A 138 -1.27 12.00 -11.74
CA GLY A 138 -0.89 12.69 -12.96
C GLY A 138 -1.05 11.86 -14.23
N ASN A 139 -1.49 10.62 -14.10
CA ASN A 139 -1.76 9.67 -15.18
C ASN A 139 -0.69 9.64 -16.28
N GLY A 140 0.59 9.49 -15.89
CA GLY A 140 1.75 9.45 -16.77
C GLY A 140 2.56 10.75 -16.79
N PHE A 141 1.99 11.89 -16.38
CA PHE A 141 2.75 13.11 -16.15
C PHE A 141 3.39 13.09 -14.73
N PRO A 142 4.67 13.53 -14.60
CA PRO A 142 5.36 13.47 -13.30
C PRO A 142 4.82 14.57 -12.36
N VAL A 143 3.87 14.20 -11.52
CA VAL A 143 3.32 15.03 -10.48
C VAL A 143 3.12 14.20 -9.19
N THR A 144 3.40 14.83 -8.07
CA THR A 144 3.16 14.28 -6.73
C THR A 144 2.54 15.33 -5.83
N CYS A 145 1.81 14.88 -4.83
CA CYS A 145 1.21 15.75 -3.83
C CYS A 145 1.41 15.15 -2.43
N VAL A 146 1.56 16.02 -1.45
CA VAL A 146 1.44 15.70 -0.03
C VAL A 146 0.27 16.51 0.50
N ALA A 147 -0.76 15.83 0.96
CA ALA A 147 -1.91 16.45 1.62
C ALA A 147 -1.84 16.19 3.13
N VAL A 148 -2.20 17.19 3.91
CA VAL A 148 -2.23 17.09 5.38
C VAL A 148 -3.58 17.57 5.89
N ARG A 149 -3.97 17.11 7.10
CA ARG A 149 -5.14 17.65 7.79
C ARG A 149 -4.96 19.14 8.06
N GLU A 150 -6.06 19.88 8.04
CA GLU A 150 -6.12 21.33 8.23
C GLU A 150 -5.33 21.80 9.48
N GLN A 151 -5.38 21.05 10.57
CA GLN A 151 -4.67 21.37 11.81
C GLN A 151 -3.15 21.41 11.67
N TYR A 152 -2.58 20.83 10.60
CA TYR A 152 -1.14 20.79 10.34
C TYR A 152 -0.69 21.74 9.23
N LYS A 153 -1.59 22.52 8.63
CA LYS A 153 -1.29 23.39 7.49
C LYS A 153 -0.13 24.37 7.75
N GLU A 154 -0.06 24.94 8.95
CA GLU A 154 0.99 25.90 9.31
C GLU A 154 2.37 25.27 9.50
N SER A 155 2.45 23.93 9.55
CA SER A 155 3.73 23.23 9.69
C SER A 155 4.61 23.42 8.46
N PHE A 156 4.03 23.64 7.29
CA PHE A 156 4.77 23.94 6.05
C PHE A 156 5.48 25.29 6.07
N GLU A 157 5.01 26.25 6.84
CA GLU A 157 5.66 27.55 6.99
C GLU A 157 6.97 27.48 7.77
N LYS A 158 7.10 26.45 8.63
CA LYS A 158 8.25 26.27 9.52
C LYS A 158 9.40 25.47 8.90
N ILE A 159 9.14 24.81 7.79
CA ILE A 159 10.11 23.96 7.09
C ILE A 159 10.19 24.34 5.62
N SER A 160 11.40 24.27 5.04
CA SER A 160 11.54 24.41 3.58
C SER A 160 11.17 23.10 2.90
N ALA A 161 9.88 22.94 2.58
CA ALA A 161 9.34 21.79 1.84
C ALA A 161 9.17 22.11 0.35
N SER A 162 10.02 22.95 -0.22
CA SER A 162 9.92 23.40 -1.60
C SER A 162 10.76 22.56 -2.57
N SER A 163 10.36 22.61 -3.83
CA SER A 163 11.10 22.08 -4.97
C SER A 163 11.07 23.12 -6.10
N SER A 164 12.14 23.20 -6.90
CA SER A 164 12.21 24.17 -8.00
C SER A 164 11.08 24.05 -9.02
N TYR A 165 10.52 22.87 -9.19
CA TYR A 165 9.45 22.56 -10.14
C TYR A 165 8.14 22.14 -9.47
N GLY A 166 8.05 22.18 -8.14
CA GLY A 166 6.84 21.85 -7.41
C GLY A 166 5.70 22.81 -7.76
N GLY A 167 4.50 22.30 -8.01
CA GLY A 167 3.32 23.09 -8.35
C GLY A 167 3.39 23.76 -9.74
N ASN A 168 4.23 23.27 -10.66
CA ASN A 168 4.28 23.86 -12.01
C ASN A 168 2.93 23.69 -12.73
N PRO A 169 2.54 24.65 -13.59
CA PRO A 169 1.22 24.66 -14.23
C PRO A 169 0.90 23.42 -15.06
N MET A 170 1.88 22.83 -15.73
CA MET A 170 1.66 21.62 -16.54
C MET A 170 1.35 20.41 -15.67
N ALA A 171 2.06 20.24 -14.56
CA ALA A 171 1.79 19.16 -13.60
C ALA A 171 0.40 19.30 -12.96
N CYS A 172 0.04 20.53 -12.58
CA CYS A 172 -1.29 20.83 -12.01
C CYS A 172 -2.40 20.58 -13.03
N ALA A 173 -2.22 20.99 -14.29
CA ALA A 173 -3.17 20.74 -15.36
C ALA A 173 -3.36 19.24 -15.64
N ALA A 174 -2.28 18.45 -15.61
CA ALA A 174 -2.37 17.00 -15.77
C ALA A 174 -3.13 16.32 -14.61
N ALA A 175 -2.88 16.76 -13.38
CA ALA A 175 -3.61 16.23 -12.20
C ALA A 175 -5.09 16.61 -12.27
N LEU A 176 -5.42 17.83 -12.67
CA LEU A 176 -6.81 18.28 -12.84
C LEU A 176 -7.53 17.46 -13.92
N ALA A 177 -6.95 17.34 -15.10
CA ALA A 177 -7.50 16.56 -16.21
C ALA A 177 -7.70 15.07 -15.81
N SER A 178 -6.76 14.49 -15.05
CA SER A 178 -6.91 13.13 -14.54
C SER A 178 -8.12 13.00 -13.58
N THR A 179 -8.34 14.02 -12.75
CA THR A 179 -9.50 14.06 -11.84
C THR A 179 -10.80 14.17 -12.61
N GLU A 180 -10.88 15.11 -13.57
CA GLU A 180 -12.06 15.33 -14.42
C GLU A 180 -12.48 14.06 -15.17
N VAL A 181 -11.53 13.35 -15.78
CA VAL A 181 -11.82 12.07 -16.49
C VAL A 181 -12.36 11.01 -15.53
N ILE A 182 -11.81 10.89 -14.31
CA ILE A 182 -12.33 9.93 -13.32
C ILE A 182 -13.77 10.23 -12.97
N GLU A 183 -14.14 11.50 -12.82
CA GLU A 183 -15.52 11.94 -12.52
C GLU A 183 -16.45 11.75 -13.73
N GLU A 184 -16.05 12.25 -14.91
CA GLU A 184 -16.87 12.22 -16.12
C GLU A 184 -17.17 10.80 -16.62
N GLU A 185 -16.20 9.90 -16.49
CA GLU A 185 -16.34 8.50 -16.94
C GLU A 185 -16.78 7.56 -15.81
N ASN A 186 -17.09 8.06 -14.61
CA ASN A 186 -17.49 7.25 -13.43
C ASN A 186 -16.51 6.12 -13.10
N LEU A 187 -15.19 6.37 -13.20
CA LEU A 187 -14.18 5.33 -13.08
C LEU A 187 -14.07 4.72 -11.67
N LEU A 188 -14.60 5.39 -10.63
CA LEU A 188 -14.70 4.80 -9.29
C LEU A 188 -15.65 3.61 -9.27
N GLU A 189 -16.82 3.75 -9.86
CA GLU A 189 -17.82 2.67 -9.98
C GLU A 189 -17.32 1.57 -10.91
N TYR A 190 -16.75 1.95 -12.05
CA TYR A 190 -16.16 0.99 -12.99
C TYR A 190 -15.07 0.12 -12.33
N ALA A 191 -14.23 0.69 -11.48
CA ALA A 191 -13.22 -0.07 -10.75
C ALA A 191 -13.85 -1.09 -9.78
N GLN A 192 -15.00 -0.78 -9.16
CA GLN A 192 -15.72 -1.71 -8.29
C GLN A 192 -16.39 -2.85 -9.09
N GLU A 193 -16.94 -2.55 -10.26
CA GLU A 193 -17.45 -3.57 -11.18
C GLU A 193 -16.32 -4.50 -11.64
N LEU A 194 -15.17 -3.91 -11.99
CA LEU A 194 -13.97 -4.67 -12.38
C LEU A 194 -13.48 -5.58 -11.23
N GLU A 195 -13.51 -5.11 -9.98
CA GLU A 195 -13.21 -5.94 -8.81
C GLU A 195 -14.09 -7.19 -8.78
N THR A 196 -15.38 -7.00 -8.90
CA THR A 196 -16.36 -8.10 -8.86
C THR A 196 -16.11 -9.11 -9.98
N HIS A 197 -15.92 -8.63 -11.20
CA HIS A 197 -15.63 -9.48 -12.36
C HIS A 197 -14.32 -10.25 -12.19
N CYS A 198 -13.24 -9.57 -11.85
CA CYS A 198 -11.92 -10.19 -11.72
C CYS A 198 -11.84 -11.15 -10.53
N LEU A 199 -12.46 -10.83 -9.39
CA LEU A 199 -12.52 -11.75 -8.26
C LEU A 199 -13.20 -13.08 -8.62
N GLY A 200 -14.25 -13.05 -9.43
CA GLY A 200 -14.89 -14.27 -9.92
C GLY A 200 -13.91 -15.16 -10.71
N ILE A 201 -13.16 -14.56 -11.63
CA ILE A 201 -12.15 -15.26 -12.41
C ILE A 201 -11.03 -15.82 -11.53
N LEU A 202 -10.48 -14.97 -10.64
CA LEU A 202 -9.35 -15.31 -9.77
C LEU A 202 -9.71 -16.42 -8.77
N ARG A 203 -10.90 -16.37 -8.18
CA ARG A 203 -11.40 -17.43 -7.30
C ARG A 203 -11.54 -18.77 -8.04
N GLY A 204 -12.11 -18.74 -9.24
CA GLY A 204 -12.17 -19.94 -10.09
C GLY A 204 -10.79 -20.47 -10.48
N MET A 205 -9.77 -19.61 -10.64
CA MET A 205 -8.38 -20.06 -10.83
C MET A 205 -7.85 -20.76 -9.56
N LYS A 206 -8.09 -20.18 -8.38
CA LYS A 206 -7.67 -20.76 -7.10
C LYS A 206 -8.31 -22.15 -6.87
N GLU A 207 -9.57 -22.32 -7.22
CA GLU A 207 -10.27 -23.60 -7.10
C GLU A 207 -9.70 -24.67 -8.03
N ARG A 208 -9.28 -24.27 -9.24
CA ARG A 208 -8.76 -25.21 -10.25
C ARG A 208 -7.27 -25.54 -10.13
N HIS A 209 -6.49 -24.67 -9.51
CA HIS A 209 -5.04 -24.75 -9.50
C HIS A 209 -4.47 -24.63 -8.09
N ALA A 210 -4.01 -25.75 -7.55
CA ALA A 210 -3.44 -25.82 -6.19
C ALA A 210 -2.23 -24.88 -5.96
N ILE A 211 -1.51 -24.51 -7.06
CA ILE A 211 -0.41 -23.54 -6.97
C ILE A 211 -0.89 -22.10 -6.70
N VAL A 212 -2.18 -21.80 -6.88
CA VAL A 212 -2.77 -20.49 -6.54
C VAL A 212 -3.16 -20.51 -5.08
N GLY A 213 -2.25 -20.06 -4.23
CA GLY A 213 -2.44 -20.07 -2.76
C GLY A 213 -3.41 -19.01 -2.28
N ASP A 214 -3.37 -17.82 -2.88
CA ASP A 214 -4.28 -16.73 -2.54
C ASP A 214 -4.54 -15.81 -3.72
N VAL A 215 -5.71 -15.14 -3.69
CA VAL A 215 -6.12 -14.14 -4.68
C VAL A 215 -6.69 -12.92 -3.97
N ARG A 216 -6.26 -11.75 -4.39
CA ARG A 216 -6.63 -10.47 -3.80
C ARG A 216 -7.08 -9.51 -4.89
N CYS A 217 -8.11 -8.73 -4.63
CA CYS A 217 -8.57 -7.69 -5.53
C CYS A 217 -9.24 -6.58 -4.72
N LYS A 218 -8.91 -5.33 -5.05
CA LYS A 218 -9.61 -4.14 -4.55
C LYS A 218 -9.64 -3.12 -5.68
N GLY A 219 -10.83 -2.89 -6.22
CA GLY A 219 -10.96 -2.14 -7.46
C GLY A 219 -10.13 -2.76 -8.59
N ALA A 220 -9.31 -1.94 -9.22
CA ALA A 220 -8.36 -2.36 -10.27
C ALA A 220 -6.95 -2.73 -9.74
N LEU A 221 -6.81 -3.01 -8.45
CA LEU A 221 -5.57 -3.49 -7.83
C LEU A 221 -5.73 -4.97 -7.46
N MET A 222 -4.95 -5.83 -8.12
CA MET A 222 -5.07 -7.28 -8.00
C MET A 222 -3.76 -7.92 -7.61
N GLY A 223 -3.82 -9.07 -6.93
CA GLY A 223 -2.68 -9.90 -6.60
C GLY A 223 -3.02 -11.38 -6.66
N ILE A 224 -2.09 -12.18 -7.18
CA ILE A 224 -2.15 -13.64 -7.15
C ILE A 224 -0.91 -14.13 -6.42
N GLU A 225 -1.12 -14.94 -5.40
CA GLU A 225 -0.05 -15.59 -4.66
C GLU A 225 0.18 -17.00 -5.21
N LEU A 226 1.38 -17.28 -5.70
CA LEU A 226 1.74 -18.60 -6.16
C LEU A 226 2.59 -19.34 -5.11
N VAL A 227 2.19 -20.55 -4.78
CA VAL A 227 2.81 -21.36 -3.73
C VAL A 227 3.17 -22.74 -4.27
N LYS A 228 4.20 -23.35 -3.69
CA LYS A 228 4.54 -24.75 -3.99
C LYS A 228 3.54 -25.73 -3.38
N ASP A 229 3.06 -25.39 -2.18
CA ASP A 229 2.11 -26.17 -1.40
C ASP A 229 1.16 -25.23 -0.66
N PRO A 230 -0.17 -25.40 -0.82
CA PRO A 230 -1.17 -24.58 -0.16
C PRO A 230 -1.14 -24.66 1.39
N GLN A 231 -0.65 -25.74 1.96
CA GLN A 231 -0.60 -25.94 3.43
C GLN A 231 0.59 -25.19 4.03
N THR A 232 1.78 -25.36 3.46
CA THR A 232 2.99 -24.68 3.94
C THR A 232 3.05 -23.24 3.49
N LYS A 233 2.30 -22.88 2.44
CA LYS A 233 2.30 -21.57 1.79
C LYS A 233 3.70 -21.13 1.30
N GLU A 234 4.58 -22.11 1.00
CA GLU A 234 5.93 -21.81 0.52
C GLU A 234 5.85 -21.08 -0.83
N PRO A 235 6.47 -19.89 -0.99
CA PRO A 235 6.43 -19.12 -2.23
C PRO A 235 7.00 -19.90 -3.42
N PHE A 236 6.31 -19.83 -4.57
CA PHE A 236 6.77 -20.47 -5.81
C PHE A 236 7.25 -19.42 -6.82
N THR A 237 8.38 -18.79 -6.53
CA THR A 237 8.95 -17.69 -7.34
C THR A 237 9.15 -18.09 -8.81
N ALA A 238 9.66 -19.30 -9.07
CA ALA A 238 9.88 -19.78 -10.45
C ALA A 238 8.56 -19.87 -11.26
N ALA A 239 7.45 -20.27 -10.61
CA ALA A 239 6.13 -20.24 -11.26
C ALA A 239 5.69 -18.80 -11.53
N GLY A 240 5.93 -17.88 -10.59
CA GLY A 240 5.64 -16.47 -10.78
C GLY A 240 6.35 -15.87 -11.99
N GLU A 241 7.64 -16.14 -12.13
CA GLU A 241 8.41 -15.71 -13.31
C GLU A 241 7.91 -16.33 -14.62
N PHE A 242 7.57 -17.61 -14.60
CA PHE A 242 7.04 -18.31 -15.78
C PHE A 242 5.70 -17.70 -16.21
N VAL A 243 4.76 -17.53 -15.26
CA VAL A 243 3.44 -16.96 -15.53
C VAL A 243 3.57 -15.51 -16.04
N TYR A 244 4.44 -14.70 -15.41
CA TYR A 244 4.73 -13.35 -15.89
C TYR A 244 5.19 -13.31 -17.35
N LYS A 245 6.20 -14.11 -17.70
CA LYS A 245 6.76 -14.15 -19.06
C LYS A 245 5.74 -14.66 -20.08
N HIS A 246 4.94 -15.66 -19.70
CA HIS A 246 3.90 -16.23 -20.56
C HIS A 246 2.74 -15.23 -20.78
N ALA A 247 2.26 -14.59 -19.72
CA ALA A 247 1.22 -13.59 -19.79
C ALA A 247 1.64 -12.41 -20.69
N PHE A 248 2.86 -11.90 -20.50
CA PHE A 248 3.40 -10.81 -21.31
C PHE A 248 3.45 -11.16 -22.81
N ARG A 249 3.89 -12.38 -23.17
CA ARG A 249 3.90 -12.85 -24.55
C ARG A 249 2.51 -12.98 -25.17
N ASN A 250 1.47 -13.10 -24.34
CA ASN A 250 0.07 -13.19 -24.75
C ASN A 250 -0.69 -11.85 -24.56
N GLY A 251 0.02 -10.72 -24.43
CA GLY A 251 -0.57 -9.39 -24.39
C GLY A 251 -1.03 -8.91 -23.03
N LEU A 252 -0.78 -9.66 -21.93
CA LEU A 252 -1.09 -9.24 -20.58
C LEU A 252 0.18 -8.79 -19.85
N ALA A 253 0.32 -7.48 -19.66
CA ALA A 253 1.41 -6.91 -18.88
C ALA A 253 1.01 -6.80 -17.39
N TRP A 254 1.79 -7.41 -16.53
CA TRP A 254 1.69 -7.26 -15.09
C TRP A 254 3.09 -7.23 -14.47
N ILE A 255 3.20 -7.05 -13.16
CA ILE A 255 4.50 -6.94 -12.49
C ILE A 255 4.62 -8.04 -11.44
N PRO A 256 5.69 -8.87 -11.49
CA PRO A 256 5.99 -9.76 -10.38
C PRO A 256 6.32 -8.93 -9.13
N ALA A 257 5.77 -9.32 -7.99
CA ALA A 257 5.85 -8.60 -6.73
C ALA A 257 6.02 -9.56 -5.55
N GLY A 258 6.19 -9.04 -4.34
CA GLY A 258 6.26 -9.83 -3.13
C GLY A 258 7.65 -10.40 -2.85
N HIS A 259 7.80 -11.70 -2.95
CA HIS A 259 9.01 -12.43 -2.58
C HIS A 259 10.10 -12.49 -3.67
N ILE A 260 10.29 -11.40 -4.40
CA ILE A 260 11.35 -11.30 -5.42
C ILE A 260 12.66 -10.85 -4.77
#